data_c633c6128b86a85a0483fbd47f609c13
#
_entry.id   c633c6128b86a85a0483fbd47f609c13
#
_cell.length_a   1.000
_cell.length_b   1.000
_cell.length_c   1.000
_cell.angle_alpha   90.00
_cell.angle_beta   90.00
_cell.angle_gamma   90.00
#
_symmetry.space_group_name_H-M   'P 1'
#
loop_
_entity.id
_entity.type
_entity.pdbx_description
1 polymer ?
#
loop_
_entity_poly.entity_id
_entity_poly.type
_entity_poly.pdbx_seq_one_letter_code
_entity_poly.pdbx_strand_id
1 'polypeptide(L)'
;MSAALIAFLVSIAAGGFGSMVGIGGGLIIVPLLSVALGYDVKVAIAASLIGVIATSLSASPRYIHSGIADRRLGMLLLVAAALGGLAGGISAGLLEGRTLSLLFALLLTAVAARMLWQMRHPPVVPPVEDDEAGAGFASSYVEPTTAEHVVYRARRVLPGTAVSFVAGNVSGLLGVGGGVINVPTMN
;
A
#
# COMPACT_ATOMS: atom_id res chain seq x y z
N MET A 1 5.24 -33.20 -0.15
CA MET A 1 5.62 -31.80 -0.48
C MET A 1 5.94 -31.11 0.83
N SER A 2 7.11 -30.49 0.98
CA SER A 2 7.46 -29.81 2.23
C SER A 2 6.55 -28.59 2.42
N ALA A 3 6.12 -28.30 3.66
CA ALA A 3 5.31 -27.11 3.98
C ALA A 3 5.92 -25.81 3.44
N ALA A 4 7.26 -25.75 3.38
CA ALA A 4 8.00 -24.64 2.79
C ALA A 4 7.74 -24.46 1.28
N LEU A 5 7.60 -25.53 0.51
CA LEU A 5 7.32 -25.45 -0.93
C LEU A 5 5.89 -24.94 -1.17
N ILE A 6 4.94 -25.40 -0.36
CA ILE A 6 3.55 -24.92 -0.42
C ILE A 6 3.52 -23.42 -0.08
N ALA A 7 4.16 -23.03 1.02
CA ALA A 7 4.24 -21.62 1.42
C ALA A 7 4.86 -20.75 0.31
N PHE A 8 5.91 -21.22 -0.34
CA PHE A 8 6.59 -20.52 -1.44
C PHE A 8 5.67 -20.32 -2.65
N LEU A 9 5.04 -21.39 -3.13
CA LEU A 9 4.14 -21.34 -4.30
C LEU A 9 2.92 -20.44 -4.05
N VAL A 10 2.35 -20.53 -2.86
CA VAL A 10 1.19 -19.71 -2.49
C VAL A 10 1.59 -18.26 -2.28
N SER A 11 2.77 -17.98 -1.75
CA SER A 11 3.28 -16.61 -1.62
C SER A 11 3.52 -15.96 -2.99
N ILE A 12 3.98 -16.71 -3.99
CA ILE A 12 4.10 -16.21 -5.38
C ILE A 12 2.72 -15.85 -5.94
N ALA A 13 1.75 -16.75 -5.81
CA ALA A 13 0.39 -16.50 -6.27
C ALA A 13 -0.24 -15.30 -5.55
N ALA A 14 -0.13 -15.24 -4.22
CA ALA A 14 -0.63 -14.14 -3.40
C ALA A 14 0.04 -12.80 -3.74
N GLY A 15 1.35 -12.80 -3.99
CA GLY A 15 2.10 -11.62 -4.43
C GLY A 15 1.64 -11.13 -5.80
N GLY A 16 1.43 -12.04 -6.74
CA GLY A 16 0.91 -11.73 -8.08
C GLY A 16 -0.48 -11.10 -8.03
N PHE A 17 -1.43 -11.74 -7.34
CA PHE A 17 -2.77 -11.19 -7.16
C PHE A 17 -2.76 -9.87 -6.38
N GLY A 18 -2.00 -9.79 -5.29
CA GLY A 18 -1.91 -8.59 -4.47
C GLY A 18 -1.31 -7.39 -5.22
N SER A 19 -0.37 -7.62 -6.14
CA SER A 19 0.19 -6.57 -6.98
C SER A 19 -0.80 -6.06 -8.02
N MET A 20 -1.65 -6.92 -8.59
CA MET A 20 -2.71 -6.52 -9.54
C MET A 20 -3.78 -5.66 -8.86
N VAL A 21 -4.08 -5.93 -7.61
CA VAL A 21 -5.08 -5.14 -6.82
C VAL A 21 -4.45 -3.89 -6.19
N GLY A 22 -3.12 -3.73 -6.26
CA GLY A 22 -2.41 -2.59 -5.66
C GLY A 22 -2.25 -2.68 -4.13
N ILE A 23 -2.56 -3.82 -3.53
CA ILE A 23 -2.56 -4.05 -2.07
C ILE A 23 -1.21 -4.59 -1.57
N GLY A 24 -0.29 -4.95 -2.47
CA GLY A 24 1.07 -5.38 -2.12
C GLY A 24 1.20 -6.83 -1.63
N GLY A 25 0.15 -7.66 -1.75
CA GLY A 25 0.20 -9.11 -1.41
C GLY A 25 0.17 -9.45 0.08
N GLY A 26 0.59 -8.55 0.97
CA GLY A 26 0.66 -8.79 2.41
C GLY A 26 -0.69 -9.13 3.05
N LEU A 27 -1.76 -8.56 2.52
CA LEU A 27 -3.13 -8.82 2.96
C LEU A 27 -3.52 -10.31 2.84
N ILE A 28 -2.93 -11.03 1.90
CA ILE A 28 -3.19 -12.46 1.66
C ILE A 28 -2.15 -13.32 2.37
N ILE A 29 -0.88 -12.90 2.34
CA ILE A 29 0.24 -13.67 2.89
C ILE A 29 0.11 -13.85 4.40
N VAL A 30 -0.23 -12.80 5.15
CA VAL A 30 -0.31 -12.87 6.61
C VAL A 30 -1.36 -13.87 7.09
N PRO A 31 -2.65 -13.81 6.67
CA PRO A 31 -3.63 -14.80 7.11
C PRO A 31 -3.32 -16.21 6.60
N LEU A 32 -2.74 -16.34 5.42
CA LEU A 32 -2.36 -17.63 4.90
C LEU A 32 -1.29 -18.31 5.76
N LEU A 33 -0.22 -17.57 6.11
CA LEU A 33 0.84 -18.12 6.95
C LEU A 33 0.35 -18.38 8.38
N SER A 34 -0.46 -17.48 8.95
CA SER A 34 -0.87 -17.59 10.35
C SER A 34 -2.04 -18.57 10.54
N VAL A 35 -3.07 -18.52 9.68
CA VAL A 35 -4.29 -19.34 9.86
C VAL A 35 -4.17 -20.69 9.14
N ALA A 36 -3.71 -20.69 7.87
CA ALA A 36 -3.67 -21.94 7.11
C ALA A 36 -2.44 -22.80 7.42
N LEU A 37 -1.29 -22.19 7.71
CA LEU A 37 -0.04 -22.91 7.99
C LEU A 37 0.35 -22.90 9.47
N GLY A 38 -0.40 -22.21 10.35
CA GLY A 38 -0.20 -22.24 11.80
C GLY A 38 1.07 -21.54 12.29
N TYR A 39 1.68 -20.66 11.47
CA TYR A 39 2.85 -19.88 11.90
C TYR A 39 2.44 -18.79 12.88
N ASP A 40 3.37 -18.41 13.76
CA ASP A 40 3.19 -17.24 14.62
C ASP A 40 2.92 -15.99 13.78
N VAL A 41 1.96 -15.15 14.23
CA VAL A 41 1.53 -13.95 13.49
C VAL A 41 2.69 -12.98 13.27
N LYS A 42 3.60 -12.85 14.24
CA LYS A 42 4.79 -11.98 14.09
C LYS A 42 5.71 -12.47 12.97
N VAL A 43 5.88 -13.79 12.87
CA VAL A 43 6.67 -14.41 11.78
C VAL A 43 5.98 -14.19 10.44
N ALA A 44 4.66 -14.36 10.39
CA ALA A 44 3.87 -14.12 9.18
C ALA A 44 3.96 -12.65 8.71
N ILE A 45 3.87 -11.69 9.63
CA ILE A 45 4.04 -10.27 9.36
C ILE A 45 5.44 -9.97 8.82
N ALA A 46 6.49 -10.48 9.46
CA ALA A 46 7.87 -10.27 9.02
C ALA A 46 8.12 -10.85 7.61
N ALA A 47 7.65 -12.08 7.35
CA ALA A 47 7.74 -12.70 6.03
C ALA A 47 6.99 -11.90 4.96
N SER A 48 5.81 -11.39 5.30
CA SER A 48 5.02 -10.54 4.41
C SER A 48 5.72 -9.23 4.05
N LEU A 49 6.37 -8.56 5.01
CA LEU A 49 7.14 -7.33 4.75
C LEU A 49 8.26 -7.58 3.75
N ILE A 50 8.98 -8.71 3.86
CA ILE A 50 10.01 -9.09 2.89
C ILE A 50 9.40 -9.26 1.49
N GLY A 51 8.25 -9.92 1.40
CA GLY A 51 7.50 -10.09 0.15
C GLY A 51 7.08 -8.76 -0.46
N VAL A 52 6.56 -7.84 0.35
CA VAL A 52 6.15 -6.48 -0.09
C VAL A 52 7.35 -5.68 -0.59
N ILE A 53 8.50 -5.75 0.08
CA ILE A 53 9.74 -5.11 -0.38
C ILE A 53 10.16 -5.67 -1.74
N ALA A 54 10.16 -6.98 -1.90
CA ALA A 54 10.56 -7.63 -3.15
C ALA A 54 9.63 -7.24 -4.32
N THR A 55 8.31 -7.24 -4.10
CA THR A 55 7.33 -6.82 -5.12
C THR A 55 7.47 -5.35 -5.47
N SER A 56 7.69 -4.47 -4.50
CA SER A 56 7.88 -3.03 -4.71
C SER A 56 9.15 -2.73 -5.49
N LEU A 57 10.27 -3.41 -5.18
CA LEU A 57 11.52 -3.28 -5.92
C LEU A 57 11.37 -3.74 -7.37
N SER A 58 10.61 -4.81 -7.62
CA SER A 58 10.38 -5.34 -8.98
C SER A 58 9.49 -4.41 -9.83
N ALA A 59 8.55 -3.70 -9.21
CA ALA A 59 7.63 -2.78 -9.91
C ALA A 59 8.24 -1.39 -10.15
N SER A 60 9.12 -0.92 -9.26
CA SER A 60 9.68 0.43 -9.26
C SER A 60 10.31 0.88 -10.59
N PRO A 61 11.14 0.07 -11.30
CA PRO A 61 11.75 0.49 -12.54
C PRO A 61 10.74 0.89 -13.63
N ARG A 62 9.60 0.19 -13.70
CA ARG A 62 8.55 0.48 -14.69
C ARG A 62 7.94 1.86 -14.48
N TYR A 63 7.63 2.21 -13.22
CA TYR A 63 7.03 3.50 -12.88
C TYR A 63 7.99 4.68 -13.07
N ILE A 64 9.28 4.47 -12.84
CA ILE A 64 10.31 5.49 -13.04
C ILE A 64 10.53 5.74 -14.54
N HIS A 65 10.56 4.69 -15.36
CA HIS A 65 10.76 4.82 -16.81
C HIS A 65 9.56 5.44 -17.54
N SER A 66 8.33 5.25 -17.04
CA SER A 66 7.14 5.83 -17.65
C SER A 66 6.99 7.33 -17.41
N GLY A 67 7.81 7.95 -16.56
CA GLY A 67 7.77 9.39 -16.27
C GLY A 67 6.51 9.88 -15.54
N ILE A 68 5.61 8.97 -15.17
CA ILE A 68 4.32 9.26 -14.52
C ILE A 68 4.51 9.69 -13.05
N ALA A 69 5.63 9.29 -12.41
CA ALA A 69 5.85 9.54 -11.00
C ALA A 69 6.60 10.85 -10.75
N ASP A 70 5.98 11.76 -10.00
CA ASP A 70 6.67 12.93 -9.45
C ASP A 70 7.67 12.48 -8.36
N ARG A 71 8.97 12.58 -8.69
CA ARG A 71 10.05 12.13 -7.80
C ARG A 71 10.10 12.91 -6.49
N ARG A 72 9.78 14.22 -6.51
CA ARG A 72 9.85 15.07 -5.31
C ARG A 72 8.74 14.72 -4.33
N LEU A 73 7.52 14.62 -4.83
CA LEU A 73 6.37 14.22 -4.03
C LEU A 73 6.55 12.78 -3.52
N GLY A 74 6.97 11.87 -4.40
CA GLY A 74 7.21 10.48 -4.06
C GLY A 74 8.25 10.30 -2.96
N MET A 75 9.39 11.03 -3.00
CA MET A 75 10.42 10.97 -1.95
C MET A 75 9.89 11.47 -0.61
N LEU A 76 9.12 12.54 -0.60
CA LEU A 76 8.57 13.13 0.62
C LEU A 76 7.58 12.16 1.29
N LEU A 77 6.69 11.56 0.52
CA LEU A 77 5.74 10.55 0.99
C LEU A 77 6.44 9.27 1.45
N LEU A 78 7.52 8.87 0.74
CA LEU A 78 8.33 7.71 1.09
C LEU A 78 9.01 7.87 2.45
N VAL A 79 9.62 9.04 2.72
CA VAL A 79 10.25 9.31 4.03
C VAL A 79 9.23 9.25 5.15
N ALA A 80 8.06 9.86 4.97
CA ALA A 80 6.99 9.81 5.96
C ALA A 80 6.49 8.37 6.19
N ALA A 81 6.30 7.61 5.11
CA ALA A 81 5.88 6.20 5.20
C ALA A 81 6.96 5.32 5.84
N ALA A 82 8.25 5.56 5.56
CA ALA A 82 9.35 4.82 6.16
C ALA A 82 9.44 5.05 7.67
N LEU A 83 9.32 6.32 8.12
CA LEU A 83 9.28 6.65 9.55
C LEU A 83 8.06 6.03 10.23
N GLY A 84 6.91 6.09 9.58
CA GLY A 84 5.70 5.40 10.05
C GLY A 84 5.92 3.90 10.16
N GLY A 85 6.50 3.27 9.12
CA GLY A 85 6.80 1.84 9.09
C GLY A 85 7.75 1.38 10.19
N LEU A 86 8.79 2.16 10.48
CA LEU A 86 9.70 1.90 11.60
C LEU A 86 8.95 1.97 12.95
N ALA A 87 8.14 3.01 13.16
CA ALA A 87 7.33 3.14 14.38
C ALA A 87 6.35 1.97 14.52
N GLY A 88 5.68 1.58 13.43
CA GLY A 88 4.76 0.44 13.39
C GLY A 88 5.44 -0.89 13.68
N GLY A 89 6.61 -1.13 13.08
CA GLY A 89 7.41 -2.34 13.32
C GLY A 89 7.88 -2.47 14.76
N ILE A 90 8.34 -1.37 15.37
CA ILE A 90 8.71 -1.34 16.80
C ILE A 90 7.49 -1.65 17.66
N SER A 91 6.35 -1.01 17.39
CA SER A 91 5.08 -1.25 18.09
C SER A 91 4.61 -2.70 17.96
N ALA A 92 4.75 -3.32 16.79
CA ALA A 92 4.43 -4.73 16.56
C ALA A 92 5.27 -5.67 17.43
N GLY A 93 6.55 -5.33 17.65
CA GLY A 93 7.43 -6.08 18.56
C GLY A 93 6.94 -6.11 19.98
N LEU A 94 6.35 -5.00 20.46
CA LEU A 94 5.86 -4.82 21.83
C LEU A 94 4.47 -5.44 22.07
N LEU A 95 3.68 -5.63 21.02
CA LEU A 95 2.31 -6.16 21.11
C LEU A 95 2.32 -7.69 21.14
N GLU A 96 1.32 -8.26 21.83
CA GLU A 96 1.07 -9.70 21.82
C GLU A 96 0.49 -10.15 20.46
N GLY A 97 0.81 -11.39 20.03
CA GLY A 97 0.31 -11.94 18.77
C GLY A 97 -1.22 -11.94 18.64
N ARG A 98 -1.93 -12.10 19.77
CA ARG A 98 -3.41 -12.03 19.80
C ARG A 98 -3.92 -10.62 19.45
N THR A 99 -3.29 -9.58 19.97
CA THR A 99 -3.63 -8.19 19.67
C THR A 99 -3.36 -7.87 18.20
N LEU A 100 -2.22 -8.33 17.67
CA LEU A 100 -1.88 -8.17 16.25
C LEU A 100 -2.90 -8.87 15.35
N SER A 101 -3.34 -10.10 15.71
CA SER A 101 -4.37 -10.82 14.96
C SER A 101 -5.71 -10.08 14.96
N LEU A 102 -6.12 -9.50 16.09
CA LEU A 102 -7.35 -8.72 16.19
C LEU A 102 -7.27 -7.43 15.35
N LEU A 103 -6.16 -6.71 15.41
CA LEU A 103 -5.93 -5.51 14.61
C LEU A 103 -5.93 -5.83 13.12
N PHE A 104 -5.33 -6.98 12.74
CA PHE A 104 -5.32 -7.45 11.37
C PHE A 104 -6.74 -7.80 10.89
N ALA A 105 -7.52 -8.52 11.69
CA ALA A 105 -8.90 -8.85 11.38
C ALA A 105 -9.78 -7.60 11.23
N LEU A 106 -9.58 -6.60 12.10
CA LEU A 106 -10.26 -5.31 12.01
C LEU A 106 -9.91 -4.58 10.71
N LEU A 107 -8.62 -4.55 10.33
CA LEU A 107 -8.18 -3.95 9.07
C LEU A 107 -8.81 -4.66 7.86
N LEU A 108 -8.80 -6.00 7.84
CA LEU A 108 -9.42 -6.78 6.77
C LEU A 108 -10.90 -6.46 6.61
N THR A 109 -11.61 -6.40 7.74
CA THR A 109 -13.05 -6.08 7.76
C THR A 109 -13.30 -4.66 7.24
N ALA A 110 -12.49 -3.69 7.66
CA ALA A 110 -12.61 -2.30 7.21
C ALA A 110 -12.33 -2.17 5.70
N VAL A 111 -11.31 -2.85 5.18
CA VAL A 111 -10.99 -2.86 3.75
C VAL A 111 -12.10 -3.52 2.94
N ALA A 112 -12.60 -4.67 3.39
CA ALA A 112 -13.70 -5.37 2.73
C ALA A 112 -14.97 -4.53 2.71
N ALA A 113 -15.34 -3.93 3.85
CA ALA A 113 -16.50 -3.04 3.95
C ALA A 113 -16.38 -1.83 3.02
N ARG A 114 -15.17 -1.21 2.95
CA ARG A 114 -14.91 -0.09 2.04
C ARG A 114 -15.03 -0.51 0.57
N MET A 115 -14.47 -1.65 0.18
CA MET A 115 -14.56 -2.15 -1.19
C MET A 115 -16.02 -2.41 -1.59
N LEU A 116 -16.81 -3.04 -0.72
CA LEU A 116 -18.24 -3.25 -0.93
C LEU A 116 -19.01 -1.93 -1.05
N TRP A 117 -18.65 -0.95 -0.23
CA TRP A 117 -19.28 0.37 -0.30
C TRP A 117 -18.94 1.11 -1.59
N GLN A 118 -17.68 1.06 -2.05
CA GLN A 118 -17.26 1.65 -3.32
C GLN A 118 -17.93 0.99 -4.53
N MET A 119 -18.18 -0.33 -4.49
CA MET A 119 -18.92 -1.01 -5.55
C MET A 119 -20.37 -0.49 -5.68
N ARG A 120 -20.96 -0.07 -4.57
CA ARG A 120 -22.34 0.50 -4.56
C ARG A 120 -22.37 2.00 -4.87
N HIS A 121 -21.28 2.70 -4.59
CA HIS A 121 -21.15 4.14 -4.76
C HIS A 121 -19.84 4.43 -5.50
N PRO A 122 -19.82 4.29 -6.84
CA PRO A 122 -18.61 4.60 -7.61
C PRO A 122 -18.21 6.05 -7.35
N PRO A 123 -16.91 6.31 -7.10
CA PRO A 123 -16.45 7.66 -6.86
C PRO A 123 -16.71 8.52 -8.10
N VAL A 124 -17.39 9.63 -7.89
CA VAL A 124 -17.53 10.67 -8.92
C VAL A 124 -16.18 11.38 -8.98
N VAL A 125 -15.45 11.18 -10.08
CA VAL A 125 -14.23 11.95 -10.34
C VAL A 125 -14.66 13.39 -10.64
N PRO A 126 -14.35 14.37 -9.77
CA PRO A 126 -14.69 15.75 -10.07
C PRO A 126 -13.91 16.20 -11.30
N PRO A 127 -14.50 17.04 -12.17
CA PRO A 127 -13.77 17.65 -13.27
C PRO A 127 -12.53 18.36 -12.74
N VAL A 128 -11.41 18.23 -13.45
CA VAL A 128 -10.19 18.96 -13.13
C VAL A 128 -10.47 20.44 -13.40
N GLU A 129 -10.83 21.20 -12.36
CA GLU A 129 -10.91 22.65 -12.46
C GLU A 129 -9.49 23.21 -12.53
N ASP A 130 -9.19 23.94 -13.59
CA ASP A 130 -7.95 24.70 -13.80
C ASP A 130 -7.87 25.91 -12.87
N ASP A 131 -7.70 25.70 -11.58
CA ASP A 131 -7.49 26.77 -10.61
C ASP A 131 -6.01 27.20 -10.59
N GLU A 132 -5.76 28.39 -11.07
CA GLU A 132 -4.42 29.01 -11.26
C GLU A 132 -3.67 29.41 -9.98
N ALA A 133 -4.15 29.15 -8.78
CA ALA A 133 -3.55 29.69 -7.57
C ALA A 133 -3.12 28.62 -6.56
N GLY A 134 -1.83 28.37 -6.50
CA GLY A 134 -1.22 27.64 -5.41
C GLY A 134 0.19 27.15 -5.73
N ALA A 135 1.18 27.53 -4.91
CA ALA A 135 2.54 26.98 -4.93
C ALA A 135 2.50 25.47 -4.55
N GLY A 136 2.11 24.64 -5.50
CA GLY A 136 2.02 23.18 -5.35
C GLY A 136 2.97 22.48 -6.31
N PHE A 137 3.34 21.26 -5.99
CA PHE A 137 4.09 20.39 -6.88
C PHE A 137 3.26 20.13 -8.14
N ALA A 138 3.63 20.80 -9.24
CA ALA A 138 3.04 20.58 -10.56
C ALA A 138 3.89 19.56 -11.29
N SER A 139 3.27 18.50 -11.79
CA SER A 139 3.91 17.52 -12.66
C SER A 139 3.02 17.27 -13.87
N SER A 140 3.64 16.95 -15.01
CA SER A 140 2.93 16.61 -16.23
C SER A 140 3.40 15.25 -16.74
N TYR A 141 2.48 14.44 -17.22
CA TYR A 141 2.80 13.22 -17.93
C TYR A 141 1.99 13.13 -19.24
N VAL A 142 2.52 12.36 -20.17
CA VAL A 142 1.81 12.05 -21.43
C VAL A 142 1.07 10.74 -21.22
N GLU A 143 -0.24 10.77 -21.35
CA GLU A 143 -1.04 9.56 -21.24
C GLU A 143 -0.77 8.63 -22.44
N PRO A 144 -0.34 7.38 -22.20
CA PRO A 144 0.07 6.47 -23.26
C PRO A 144 -1.06 6.11 -24.25
N THR A 145 -2.32 6.25 -23.81
CA THR A 145 -3.52 5.87 -24.60
C THR A 145 -4.05 6.99 -25.46
N THR A 146 -3.98 8.24 -25.00
CA THR A 146 -4.56 9.41 -25.70
C THR A 146 -3.50 10.37 -26.23
N ALA A 147 -2.21 10.19 -25.89
CA ALA A 147 -1.11 11.11 -26.16
C ALA A 147 -1.37 12.56 -25.68
N GLU A 148 -2.28 12.73 -24.73
CA GLU A 148 -2.66 14.01 -24.16
C GLU A 148 -1.71 14.38 -23.01
N HIS A 149 -1.29 15.65 -22.96
CA HIS A 149 -0.50 16.16 -21.83
C HIS A 149 -1.40 16.45 -20.64
N VAL A 150 -1.41 15.55 -19.67
CA VAL A 150 -2.14 15.76 -18.42
C VAL A 150 -1.24 16.46 -17.41
N VAL A 151 -1.60 17.69 -17.05
CA VAL A 151 -0.95 18.44 -15.98
C VAL A 151 -1.75 18.23 -14.71
N TYR A 152 -1.13 17.70 -13.68
CA TYR A 152 -1.76 17.56 -12.37
C TYR A 152 -0.99 18.32 -11.29
N ARG A 153 -1.69 18.84 -10.30
CA ARG A 153 -1.12 19.54 -9.15
C ARG A 153 -1.52 18.85 -7.84
N ALA A 154 -0.54 18.56 -7.01
CA ALA A 154 -0.80 18.03 -5.67
C ALA A 154 -1.23 19.17 -4.75
N ARG A 155 -2.52 19.29 -4.47
CA ARG A 155 -3.14 20.40 -3.72
C ARG A 155 -2.93 20.34 -2.20
N ARG A 156 -2.66 19.19 -1.61
CA ARG A 156 -2.63 18.98 -0.15
C ARG A 156 -1.46 18.08 0.25
N VAL A 157 -0.24 18.56 0.08
CA VAL A 157 0.97 17.77 0.38
C VAL A 157 1.08 17.45 1.88
N LEU A 158 0.76 18.41 2.75
CA LEU A 158 0.87 18.25 4.20
C LEU A 158 -0.08 17.15 4.77
N PRO A 159 -1.38 17.13 4.48
CA PRO A 159 -2.23 16.01 4.86
C PRO A 159 -1.81 14.70 4.17
N GLY A 160 -1.30 14.74 2.93
CA GLY A 160 -0.76 13.57 2.25
C GLY A 160 0.42 12.92 2.99
N THR A 161 1.34 13.71 3.53
CA THR A 161 2.45 13.18 4.34
C THR A 161 1.98 12.57 5.65
N ALA A 162 1.00 13.19 6.33
CA ALA A 162 0.42 12.64 7.55
C ALA A 162 -0.28 11.29 7.27
N VAL A 163 -1.06 11.20 6.19
CA VAL A 163 -1.70 9.95 5.76
C VAL A 163 -0.64 8.89 5.43
N SER A 164 0.43 9.25 4.72
CA SER A 164 1.52 8.33 4.38
C SER A 164 2.25 7.83 5.62
N PHE A 165 2.45 8.67 6.64
CA PHE A 165 3.01 8.25 7.92
C PHE A 165 2.11 7.22 8.62
N VAL A 166 0.79 7.48 8.69
CA VAL A 166 -0.18 6.55 9.29
C VAL A 166 -0.24 5.26 8.47
N ALA A 167 -0.27 5.35 7.15
CA ALA A 167 -0.25 4.19 6.26
C ALA A 167 1.01 3.35 6.43
N GLY A 168 2.17 4.00 6.57
CA GLY A 168 3.44 3.36 6.90
C GLY A 168 3.38 2.66 8.24
N ASN A 169 2.85 3.33 9.29
CA ASN A 169 2.72 2.75 10.63
C ASN A 169 1.86 1.48 10.61
N VAL A 170 0.68 1.53 10.02
CA VAL A 170 -0.20 0.35 9.87
C VAL A 170 0.47 -0.74 9.03
N SER A 171 1.19 -0.36 7.98
CA SER A 171 1.96 -1.29 7.14
C SER A 171 3.05 -2.01 7.92
N GLY A 172 3.84 -1.26 8.70
CA GLY A 172 4.90 -1.82 9.54
C GLY A 172 4.37 -2.69 10.67
N LEU A 173 3.23 -2.33 11.24
CA LEU A 173 2.58 -3.04 12.34
C LEU A 173 1.94 -4.35 11.88
N LEU A 174 1.31 -4.37 10.71
CA LEU A 174 0.50 -5.50 10.21
C LEU A 174 1.09 -6.22 8.99
N GLY A 175 2.16 -5.71 8.40
CA GLY A 175 2.82 -6.37 7.26
C GLY A 175 2.04 -6.30 5.94
N VAL A 176 1.15 -5.32 5.77
CA VAL A 176 0.20 -5.32 4.64
C VAL A 176 0.71 -4.52 3.43
N GLY A 177 1.68 -3.62 3.64
CA GLY A 177 2.10 -2.65 2.62
C GLY A 177 1.22 -1.38 2.62
N GLY A 178 1.85 -0.24 2.40
CA GLY A 178 1.20 1.08 2.50
C GLY A 178 0.09 1.34 1.48
N GLY A 179 0.02 0.55 0.40
CA GLY A 179 -0.94 0.71 -0.69
C GLY A 179 -2.40 0.59 -0.25
N VAL A 180 -2.69 -0.24 0.74
CA VAL A 180 -4.06 -0.46 1.26
C VAL A 180 -4.72 0.82 1.76
N ILE A 181 -3.94 1.74 2.32
CA ILE A 181 -4.44 3.01 2.85
C ILE A 181 -4.22 4.14 1.84
N ASN A 182 -3.06 4.18 1.16
CA ASN A 182 -2.72 5.27 0.25
C ASN A 182 -3.60 5.29 -1.01
N VAL A 183 -3.87 4.12 -1.61
CA VAL A 183 -4.68 4.05 -2.85
C VAL A 183 -6.09 4.63 -2.65
N PRO A 184 -6.85 4.28 -1.60
CA PRO A 184 -8.20 4.81 -1.44
C PRO A 184 -8.26 6.25 -0.90
N THR A 185 -7.15 6.82 -0.43
CA THR A 185 -7.13 8.20 0.11
C THR A 185 -6.64 9.24 -0.89
N MET A 186 -6.02 8.78 -2.00
CA MET A 186 -5.53 9.65 -3.07
C MET A 186 -6.52 9.78 -4.25
N ASN A 187 -7.66 9.07 -4.18
CA ASN A 187 -8.76 9.17 -5.15
C ASN A 187 -9.80 10.18 -4.72
#